data_2d8d4065408b49ea16bfb4515893f859
#
_entry.id   2d8d4065408b49ea16bfb4515893f859
#
_cell.length_a   1.000
_cell.length_b   1.000
_cell.length_c   1.000
_cell.angle_alpha   90.00
_cell.angle_beta   90.00
_cell.angle_gamma   90.00
#
_symmetry.space_group_name_H-M   'P 1'
#
loop_
_entity.id
_entity.type
_entity.pdbx_description
1 polymer ?
#
loop_
_entity_poly.entity_id
_entity_poly.type
_entity_poly.pdbx_seq_one_letter_code
_entity_poly.pdbx_strand_id
1 'polypeptide(L)'
;MALNNEQIELQNKINDFVNSDKNGFFGVLGGGGTGKTFTVCQTINVEDALFLGATNKICSVLKKYLTNNGYFKFEVKTIDSFFGFKIKKDHNNVTVITHKKPNLSKVPKIIVIDEISLINDRSFDLLMEIKDKRKFILIGDNLQIPPIEATPTRDKNGFKVSKIFTQLDYSFELKIQNRQKIESKLFELISKFRQNMDKSFSYIQMIEKYSNGNDILYYDINDKELKNLIYNKNPIAVGYKNLTCLSFNWLIGSTKFNDKGYKVNSLNVGDTVFFDGFYKRDKDVFYTSEIVNILEIDNFCEETIKIGNEFATYNFKKIKVKNENGIDKIIFVGNGYKNTLYPISYRVTKQIDKLKKQIDNSSNVKYKWILKNKIAELNTEYSNIKTGFATLKKPYAITAHKSQGSTFEDVIIPIYDYAAKVSQDSNQLLYVAMSRASGRIIFVNNKSNFKDNSNRYSFTQMERNSIASYYDYKCNVCQIDLEDLRDIDIDHIIPLAFNGTNNIANLQPLCKNCHKEKTKSEKHNTKTKNYATTI
;
A
#
# COMPACT_ATOMS: atom_id res chain seq x y z
N MET A 1 4.91 18.37 26.83
CA MET A 1 3.46 18.64 26.92
C MET A 1 2.93 17.96 28.16
N ALA A 2 2.07 18.63 28.94
CA ALA A 2 1.38 17.98 30.05
C ALA A 2 0.33 17.00 29.52
N LEU A 3 0.13 15.88 30.22
CA LEU A 3 -0.92 14.92 29.93
C LEU A 3 -2.29 15.50 30.27
N ASN A 4 -3.31 15.23 29.45
CA ASN A 4 -4.69 15.54 29.78
C ASN A 4 -5.29 14.48 30.73
N ASN A 5 -6.50 14.72 31.26
CA ASN A 5 -7.12 13.85 32.24
C ASN A 5 -7.32 12.41 31.72
N GLU A 6 -7.73 12.20 30.45
CA GLU A 6 -7.86 10.86 29.87
C GLU A 6 -6.49 10.15 29.77
N GLN A 7 -5.44 10.89 29.45
CA GLN A 7 -4.10 10.36 29.34
C GLN A 7 -3.52 9.98 30.73
N ILE A 8 -3.85 10.76 31.77
CA ILE A 8 -3.48 10.44 33.15
C ILE A 8 -4.21 9.17 33.62
N GLU A 9 -5.51 9.04 33.30
CA GLU A 9 -6.26 7.83 33.62
C GLU A 9 -5.71 6.61 32.91
N LEU A 10 -5.40 6.73 31.61
CA LEU A 10 -4.72 5.67 30.85
C LEU A 10 -3.39 5.28 31.47
N GLN A 11 -2.58 6.28 31.90
CA GLN A 11 -1.29 6.05 32.55
C GLN A 11 -1.46 5.19 33.81
N ASN A 12 -2.43 5.50 34.67
CA ASN A 12 -2.72 4.73 35.87
C ASN A 12 -3.09 3.28 35.52
N LYS A 13 -3.98 3.07 34.54
CA LYS A 13 -4.40 1.71 34.11
C LYS A 13 -3.25 0.91 33.51
N ILE A 14 -2.35 1.53 32.76
CA ILE A 14 -1.14 0.87 32.22
C ILE A 14 -0.21 0.48 33.39
N ASN A 15 0.00 1.37 34.37
CA ASN A 15 0.83 1.09 35.54
C ASN A 15 0.25 -0.08 36.37
N ASP A 16 -1.05 -0.12 36.58
CA ASP A 16 -1.73 -1.21 37.28
C ASP A 16 -1.51 -2.53 36.54
N PHE A 17 -1.67 -2.55 35.20
CA PHE A 17 -1.44 -3.74 34.39
C PHE A 17 0.04 -4.18 34.41
N VAL A 18 0.98 -3.23 34.23
CA VAL A 18 2.42 -3.53 34.19
C VAL A 18 2.92 -4.08 35.54
N ASN A 19 2.40 -3.57 36.66
CA ASN A 19 2.79 -3.98 38.00
C ASN A 19 2.02 -5.22 38.52
N SER A 20 0.97 -5.65 37.84
CA SER A 20 0.22 -6.86 38.21
C SER A 20 0.99 -8.14 37.86
N ASP A 21 0.60 -9.27 38.42
CA ASP A 21 1.11 -10.62 38.06
C ASP A 21 0.50 -11.15 36.74
N LYS A 22 -0.47 -10.43 36.14
CA LYS A 22 -1.19 -10.86 34.94
C LYS A 22 -0.40 -10.57 33.69
N ASN A 23 -0.33 -11.52 32.78
CA ASN A 23 0.08 -11.34 31.39
C ASN A 23 -1.17 -11.17 30.50
N GLY A 24 -0.99 -10.80 29.23
CA GLY A 24 -2.08 -10.70 28.28
C GLY A 24 -2.03 -9.43 27.45
N PHE A 25 -3.17 -9.03 26.87
CA PHE A 25 -3.31 -7.92 25.93
C PHE A 25 -4.05 -6.75 26.55
N PHE A 26 -3.35 -5.64 26.74
CA PHE A 26 -3.92 -4.35 27.14
C PHE A 26 -4.04 -3.42 25.91
N GLY A 27 -5.26 -3.11 25.48
CA GLY A 27 -5.53 -2.26 24.33
C GLY A 27 -5.56 -0.77 24.68
N VAL A 28 -4.72 0.02 24.01
CA VAL A 28 -4.74 1.50 24.02
C VAL A 28 -5.37 1.97 22.72
N LEU A 29 -6.66 2.29 22.78
CA LEU A 29 -7.48 2.56 21.61
C LEU A 29 -7.73 4.07 21.43
N GLY A 30 -8.10 4.47 20.21
CA GLY A 30 -8.52 5.84 19.91
C GLY A 30 -8.16 6.29 18.51
N GLY A 31 -8.73 7.41 18.08
CA GLY A 31 -8.46 8.00 16.76
C GLY A 31 -7.02 8.47 16.56
N GLY A 32 -6.69 8.81 15.32
CA GLY A 32 -5.40 9.43 15.00
C GLY A 32 -5.21 10.75 15.77
N GLY A 33 -4.03 10.98 16.36
CA GLY A 33 -3.71 12.23 17.06
C GLY A 33 -4.18 12.36 18.51
N THR A 34 -4.76 11.30 19.10
CA THR A 34 -5.16 11.30 20.52
C THR A 34 -3.99 11.13 21.49
N GLY A 35 -2.76 10.92 20.99
CA GLY A 35 -1.56 10.81 21.84
C GLY A 35 -1.33 9.41 22.41
N LYS A 36 -1.89 8.36 21.85
CA LYS A 36 -1.73 6.97 22.30
C LYS A 36 -0.27 6.58 22.55
N THR A 37 0.54 6.65 21.50
CA THR A 37 1.97 6.27 21.57
C THR A 37 2.74 7.17 22.52
N PHE A 38 2.41 8.48 22.56
CA PHE A 38 2.99 9.43 23.50
C PHE A 38 2.72 9.00 24.95
N THR A 39 1.46 8.75 25.30
CA THR A 39 1.07 8.37 26.67
C THR A 39 1.73 7.06 27.10
N VAL A 40 1.77 6.06 26.21
CA VAL A 40 2.43 4.78 26.51
C VAL A 40 3.92 4.99 26.80
N CYS A 41 4.64 5.73 25.94
CA CYS A 41 6.08 5.99 26.14
C CYS A 41 6.39 6.84 27.38
N GLN A 42 5.43 7.69 27.84
CA GLN A 42 5.58 8.44 29.10
C GLN A 42 5.26 7.59 30.34
N THR A 43 4.67 6.42 30.16
CA THR A 43 4.20 5.56 31.28
C THR A 43 5.18 4.43 31.56
N ILE A 44 5.72 3.79 30.54
CA ILE A 44 6.60 2.62 30.67
C ILE A 44 8.08 3.02 30.61
N ASN A 45 8.95 2.18 31.17
CA ASN A 45 10.37 2.30 30.89
C ASN A 45 10.66 1.80 29.46
N VAL A 46 10.97 2.72 28.55
CA VAL A 46 11.19 2.42 27.13
C VAL A 46 12.40 1.51 26.92
N GLU A 47 13.43 1.60 27.78
CA GLU A 47 14.65 0.77 27.68
C GLU A 47 14.37 -0.71 28.01
N ASP A 48 13.36 -0.99 28.85
CA ASP A 48 12.97 -2.33 29.28
C ASP A 48 11.80 -2.92 28.46
N ALA A 49 11.46 -2.28 27.34
CA ALA A 49 10.38 -2.69 26.47
C ALA A 49 10.86 -3.02 25.05
N LEU A 50 10.20 -4.02 24.42
CA LEU A 50 10.35 -4.30 23.00
C LEU A 50 9.21 -3.63 22.24
N PHE A 51 9.52 -2.79 21.26
CA PHE A 51 8.54 -2.18 20.38
C PHE A 51 8.42 -2.96 19.07
N LEU A 52 7.19 -3.29 18.69
CA LEU A 52 6.89 -3.96 17.44
C LEU A 52 5.97 -3.11 16.58
N GLY A 53 6.19 -3.13 15.27
CA GLY A 53 5.30 -2.54 14.28
C GLY A 53 4.85 -3.59 13.27
N ALA A 54 3.63 -3.45 12.74
CA ALA A 54 3.14 -4.33 11.68
C ALA A 54 3.94 -4.19 10.36
N THR A 55 4.54 -3.02 10.13
CA THR A 55 5.33 -2.73 8.91
C THR A 55 6.63 -2.02 9.25
N ASN A 56 7.60 -2.07 8.32
CA ASN A 56 8.86 -1.33 8.48
C ASN A 56 8.66 0.19 8.56
N LYS A 57 7.64 0.71 7.88
CA LYS A 57 7.27 2.13 7.96
C LYS A 57 6.87 2.53 9.38
N ILE A 58 6.02 1.73 10.04
CA ILE A 58 5.63 1.95 11.44
C ILE A 58 6.86 1.90 12.34
N CYS A 59 7.74 0.92 12.15
CA CYS A 59 9.00 0.82 12.88
C CYS A 59 9.89 2.07 12.69
N SER A 60 9.98 2.60 11.47
CA SER A 60 10.74 3.83 11.17
C SER A 60 10.14 5.04 11.89
N VAL A 61 8.80 5.19 11.84
CA VAL A 61 8.09 6.26 12.55
C VAL A 61 8.29 6.16 14.07
N LEU A 62 8.18 4.95 14.64
CA LEU A 62 8.44 4.70 16.07
C LEU A 62 9.88 5.05 16.45
N LYS A 63 10.88 4.61 15.69
CA LYS A 63 12.29 4.93 15.93
C LYS A 63 12.51 6.44 15.93
N LYS A 64 12.03 7.14 14.90
CA LYS A 64 12.13 8.60 14.79
C LYS A 64 11.42 9.30 15.96
N TYR A 65 10.24 8.80 16.33
CA TYR A 65 9.49 9.33 17.47
C TYR A 65 10.27 9.16 18.78
N LEU A 66 10.79 7.97 19.08
CA LEU A 66 11.55 7.70 20.29
C LEU A 66 12.83 8.56 20.35
N THR A 67 13.59 8.61 19.26
CA THR A 67 14.81 9.44 19.18
C THR A 67 14.52 10.92 19.40
N ASN A 68 13.46 11.46 18.77
CA ASN A 68 13.09 12.87 18.90
C ASN A 68 12.58 13.25 20.31
N ASN A 69 12.13 12.25 21.09
CA ASN A 69 11.71 12.44 22.48
C ASN A 69 12.80 12.10 23.51
N GLY A 70 14.07 11.94 23.05
CA GLY A 70 15.21 11.77 23.93
C GLY A 70 15.49 10.34 24.40
N TYR A 71 14.82 9.35 23.82
CA TYR A 71 15.14 7.94 24.08
C TYR A 71 16.25 7.48 23.14
N PHE A 72 17.32 6.92 23.66
CA PHE A 72 18.49 6.47 22.87
C PHE A 72 18.75 4.97 22.96
N LYS A 73 18.21 4.31 23.99
CA LYS A 73 18.28 2.87 24.16
C LYS A 73 16.88 2.29 24.01
N PHE A 74 16.61 1.68 22.87
CA PHE A 74 15.34 1.03 22.58
C PHE A 74 15.51 -0.04 21.50
N GLU A 75 14.64 -1.01 21.50
CA GLU A 75 14.58 -2.04 20.47
C GLU A 75 13.26 -1.91 19.70
N VAL A 76 13.33 -1.70 18.38
CA VAL A 76 12.17 -1.63 17.49
C VAL A 76 12.34 -2.61 16.33
N LYS A 77 11.41 -3.53 16.14
CA LYS A 77 11.38 -4.56 15.09
C LYS A 77 10.00 -4.65 14.44
N THR A 78 9.93 -5.24 13.24
CA THR A 78 8.62 -5.69 12.73
C THR A 78 8.20 -6.98 13.42
N ILE A 79 6.88 -7.22 13.46
CA ILE A 79 6.31 -8.50 13.95
C ILE A 79 6.91 -9.67 13.16
N ASP A 80 7.02 -9.54 11.83
CA ASP A 80 7.63 -10.56 10.97
C ASP A 80 9.09 -10.86 11.34
N SER A 81 9.88 -9.82 11.63
CA SER A 81 11.26 -9.98 12.08
C SER A 81 11.34 -10.62 13.47
N PHE A 82 10.44 -10.27 14.36
CA PHE A 82 10.35 -10.85 15.70
C PHE A 82 10.08 -12.36 15.66
N PHE A 83 9.18 -12.80 14.79
CA PHE A 83 8.90 -14.22 14.56
C PHE A 83 9.81 -14.86 13.50
N GLY A 84 10.82 -14.16 13.00
CA GLY A 84 11.82 -14.69 12.07
C GLY A 84 11.21 -15.26 10.78
N PHE A 85 10.23 -14.57 10.19
CA PHE A 85 9.59 -14.97 8.95
C PHE A 85 10.59 -15.06 7.80
N LYS A 86 10.51 -16.15 7.04
CA LYS A 86 11.25 -16.36 5.80
C LYS A 86 10.28 -16.72 4.69
N ILE A 87 10.36 -15.98 3.60
CA ILE A 87 9.55 -16.19 2.40
C ILE A 87 10.35 -17.01 1.42
N LYS A 88 9.77 -18.11 0.93
CA LYS A 88 10.32 -18.96 -0.12
C LYS A 88 9.23 -19.27 -1.15
N LYS A 89 9.63 -19.73 -2.32
CA LYS A 89 8.72 -20.28 -3.32
C LYS A 89 8.81 -21.80 -3.31
N ASP A 90 7.67 -22.48 -3.44
CA ASP A 90 7.64 -23.92 -3.66
C ASP A 90 7.75 -24.28 -5.15
N HIS A 91 7.66 -25.56 -5.47
CA HIS A 91 7.74 -26.05 -6.84
C HIS A 91 6.53 -25.66 -7.71
N ASN A 92 5.42 -25.23 -7.12
CA ASN A 92 4.26 -24.69 -7.80
C ASN A 92 4.29 -23.15 -7.90
N ASN A 93 5.42 -22.52 -7.51
CA ASN A 93 5.58 -21.06 -7.40
C ASN A 93 4.67 -20.43 -6.35
N VAL A 94 4.13 -21.22 -5.41
CA VAL A 94 3.33 -20.73 -4.29
C VAL A 94 4.28 -20.17 -3.23
N THR A 95 3.88 -19.06 -2.63
CA THR A 95 4.65 -18.46 -1.53
C THR A 95 4.48 -19.28 -0.26
N VAL A 96 5.59 -19.84 0.22
CA VAL A 96 5.64 -20.53 1.52
C VAL A 96 6.35 -19.63 2.51
N ILE A 97 5.69 -19.37 3.63
CA ILE A 97 6.26 -18.58 4.71
C ILE A 97 6.52 -19.50 5.90
N THR A 98 7.77 -19.55 6.31
CA THR A 98 8.20 -20.24 7.53
C THR A 98 8.49 -19.21 8.62
N HIS A 99 8.34 -19.60 9.87
CA HIS A 99 8.62 -18.75 11.03
C HIS A 99 9.45 -19.51 12.06
N LYS A 100 9.99 -18.79 13.03
CA LYS A 100 10.74 -19.34 14.16
C LYS A 100 10.17 -18.74 15.44
N LYS A 101 9.87 -19.58 16.43
CA LYS A 101 9.44 -19.10 17.75
C LYS A 101 10.55 -18.24 18.38
N PRO A 102 10.23 -17.04 18.88
CA PRO A 102 11.21 -16.21 19.55
C PRO A 102 11.68 -16.87 20.87
N ASN A 103 12.96 -16.68 21.17
CA ASN A 103 13.48 -17.11 22.48
C ASN A 103 13.04 -16.09 23.55
N LEU A 104 11.95 -16.40 24.24
CA LEU A 104 11.36 -15.49 25.21
C LEU A 104 12.27 -15.14 26.38
N SER A 105 13.26 -15.99 26.75
CA SER A 105 14.21 -15.65 27.82
C SER A 105 15.05 -14.40 27.52
N LYS A 106 15.19 -14.05 26.23
CA LYS A 106 15.92 -12.87 25.74
C LYS A 106 15.00 -11.71 25.35
N VAL A 107 13.69 -11.83 25.55
CA VAL A 107 12.71 -10.81 25.18
C VAL A 107 12.24 -10.10 26.44
N PRO A 108 12.14 -8.76 26.46
CA PRO A 108 11.58 -8.00 27.57
C PRO A 108 10.21 -8.52 28.03
N LYS A 109 9.85 -8.28 29.30
CA LYS A 109 8.52 -8.64 29.82
C LYS A 109 7.41 -7.83 29.16
N ILE A 110 7.69 -6.59 28.79
CA ILE A 110 6.76 -5.65 28.16
C ILE A 110 7.02 -5.63 26.66
N ILE A 111 5.98 -5.86 25.88
CA ILE A 111 5.99 -5.74 24.42
C ILE A 111 4.93 -4.72 24.02
N VAL A 112 5.36 -3.67 23.34
CA VAL A 112 4.46 -2.63 22.79
C VAL A 112 4.28 -2.88 21.31
N ILE A 113 3.05 -2.97 20.83
CA ILE A 113 2.74 -3.12 19.41
C ILE A 113 1.94 -1.91 18.95
N ASP A 114 2.47 -1.16 17.99
CA ASP A 114 1.78 0.01 17.42
C ASP A 114 1.06 -0.33 16.11
N GLU A 115 -0.03 0.38 15.82
CA GLU A 115 -0.93 0.22 14.67
C GLU A 115 -1.46 -1.22 14.54
N ILE A 116 -2.05 -1.76 15.63
CA ILE A 116 -2.57 -3.13 15.66
C ILE A 116 -3.69 -3.40 14.66
N SER A 117 -4.31 -2.37 14.10
CA SER A 117 -5.25 -2.50 12.98
C SER A 117 -4.66 -3.21 11.77
N LEU A 118 -3.32 -3.16 11.60
CA LEU A 118 -2.58 -3.79 10.50
C LEU A 118 -2.08 -5.21 10.79
N ILE A 119 -2.43 -5.80 11.93
CA ILE A 119 -2.06 -7.18 12.25
C ILE A 119 -2.91 -8.14 11.41
N ASN A 120 -2.25 -8.95 10.57
CA ASN A 120 -2.88 -10.02 9.80
C ASN A 120 -3.10 -11.28 10.62
N ASP A 121 -3.88 -12.24 10.09
CA ASP A 121 -4.25 -13.46 10.78
C ASP A 121 -3.05 -14.29 11.25
N ARG A 122 -2.00 -14.41 10.43
CA ARG A 122 -0.80 -15.17 10.78
C ARG A 122 -0.06 -14.56 11.97
N SER A 123 0.14 -13.25 11.94
CA SER A 123 0.79 -12.54 13.05
C SER A 123 -0.06 -12.62 14.31
N PHE A 124 -1.38 -12.54 14.16
CA PHE A 124 -2.32 -12.74 15.26
C PHE A 124 -2.18 -14.11 15.90
N ASP A 125 -2.20 -15.20 15.12
CA ASP A 125 -2.10 -16.58 15.64
C ASP A 125 -0.79 -16.78 16.44
N LEU A 126 0.33 -16.24 15.93
CA LEU A 126 1.62 -16.32 16.62
C LEU A 126 1.68 -15.47 17.90
N LEU A 127 1.02 -14.32 17.93
CA LEU A 127 0.90 -13.51 19.15
C LEU A 127 0.06 -14.23 20.20
N MET A 128 -1.01 -14.94 19.80
CA MET A 128 -1.82 -15.75 20.71
C MET A 128 -1.02 -16.87 21.38
N GLU A 129 -0.03 -17.49 20.70
CA GLU A 129 0.83 -18.54 21.30
C GLU A 129 1.69 -18.04 22.47
N ILE A 130 1.92 -16.73 22.54
CA ILE A 130 2.78 -16.12 23.57
C ILE A 130 2.03 -15.11 24.46
N LYS A 131 0.72 -14.95 24.28
CA LYS A 131 -0.12 -13.98 24.99
C LYS A 131 0.05 -14.08 26.51
N ASP A 132 -0.08 -15.30 27.05
CA ASP A 132 -0.04 -15.52 28.50
C ASP A 132 1.38 -15.53 29.10
N LYS A 133 2.40 -15.25 28.28
CA LYS A 133 3.82 -15.27 28.70
C LYS A 133 4.44 -13.88 28.78
N ARG A 134 3.74 -12.83 28.33
CA ARG A 134 4.22 -11.47 28.27
C ARG A 134 3.08 -10.47 28.50
N LYS A 135 3.46 -9.27 28.88
CA LYS A 135 2.56 -8.10 28.96
C LYS A 135 2.61 -7.36 27.64
N PHE A 136 1.50 -7.36 26.93
CA PHE A 136 1.40 -6.65 25.67
C PHE A 136 0.62 -5.36 25.86
N ILE A 137 1.18 -4.23 25.42
CA ILE A 137 0.49 -2.96 25.28
C ILE A 137 0.23 -2.74 23.79
N LEU A 138 -1.02 -2.83 23.39
CA LEU A 138 -1.48 -2.87 22.02
C LEU A 138 -2.11 -1.53 21.62
N ILE A 139 -1.42 -0.75 20.77
CA ILE A 139 -1.84 0.59 20.38
C ILE A 139 -2.55 0.53 19.03
N GLY A 140 -3.75 1.08 18.91
CA GLY A 140 -4.45 1.10 17.62
C GLY A 140 -5.74 1.88 17.60
N ASP A 141 -6.36 1.87 16.43
CA ASP A 141 -7.67 2.46 16.17
C ASP A 141 -8.57 1.39 15.54
N ASN A 142 -9.58 0.95 16.28
CA ASN A 142 -10.52 -0.09 15.87
C ASN A 142 -11.43 0.32 14.70
N LEU A 143 -11.48 1.60 14.36
CA LEU A 143 -12.22 2.10 13.20
C LEU A 143 -11.34 2.24 11.94
N GLN A 144 -10.03 1.98 12.04
CA GLN A 144 -9.18 1.80 10.87
C GLN A 144 -9.39 0.41 10.25
N ILE A 145 -9.12 0.29 8.95
CA ILE A 145 -9.31 -0.95 8.19
C ILE A 145 -8.20 -1.96 8.48
N PRO A 146 -8.52 -3.26 8.57
CA PRO A 146 -7.54 -4.32 8.67
C PRO A 146 -6.80 -4.54 7.34
N PRO A 147 -5.70 -5.33 7.32
CA PRO A 147 -5.04 -5.75 6.09
C PRO A 147 -6.00 -6.46 5.13
N ILE A 148 -5.75 -6.33 3.81
CA ILE A 148 -6.59 -6.95 2.77
C ILE A 148 -6.58 -8.48 2.87
N GLU A 149 -5.44 -9.06 3.29
CA GLU A 149 -5.27 -10.52 3.42
C GLU A 149 -5.88 -11.08 4.72
N ALA A 150 -6.36 -10.23 5.63
CA ALA A 150 -6.97 -10.71 6.86
C ALA A 150 -8.36 -11.31 6.59
N THR A 151 -8.69 -12.38 7.33
CA THR A 151 -10.05 -12.92 7.33
C THR A 151 -11.03 -11.83 7.75
N PRO A 152 -12.12 -11.59 7.00
CA PRO A 152 -13.09 -10.57 7.35
C PRO A 152 -13.70 -10.83 8.72
N THR A 153 -13.19 -10.15 9.74
CA THR A 153 -13.72 -10.17 11.10
C THR A 153 -14.46 -8.87 11.33
N ARG A 154 -15.62 -8.93 11.97
CA ARG A 154 -16.40 -7.73 12.30
C ARG A 154 -16.57 -7.62 13.80
N ASP A 155 -16.52 -6.39 14.30
CA ASP A 155 -16.84 -6.10 15.69
C ASP A 155 -18.37 -6.13 15.93
N LYS A 156 -18.80 -5.89 17.18
CA LYS A 156 -20.22 -5.83 17.58
C LYS A 156 -21.03 -4.75 16.84
N ASN A 157 -20.37 -3.76 16.25
CA ASN A 157 -20.99 -2.67 15.51
C ASN A 157 -20.97 -2.92 13.98
N GLY A 158 -20.42 -4.07 13.53
CA GLY A 158 -20.36 -4.47 12.12
C GLY A 158 -19.15 -3.94 11.35
N PHE A 159 -18.22 -3.20 11.99
CA PHE A 159 -17.00 -2.71 11.33
C PHE A 159 -16.00 -3.83 11.11
N LYS A 160 -15.30 -3.79 9.98
CA LYS A 160 -14.16 -4.68 9.73
C LYS A 160 -13.02 -4.31 10.66
N VAL A 161 -12.52 -5.30 11.40
CA VAL A 161 -11.43 -5.13 12.36
C VAL A 161 -10.42 -6.26 12.23
N SER A 162 -9.17 -6.01 12.60
CA SER A 162 -8.21 -7.09 12.84
C SER A 162 -8.67 -7.95 14.01
N LYS A 163 -8.49 -9.26 13.93
CA LYS A 163 -8.87 -10.21 14.99
C LYS A 163 -8.32 -9.85 16.37
N ILE A 164 -7.19 -9.17 16.44
CA ILE A 164 -6.56 -8.78 17.70
C ILE A 164 -7.49 -7.95 18.60
N PHE A 165 -8.35 -7.10 17.99
CA PHE A 165 -9.30 -6.28 18.75
C PHE A 165 -10.37 -7.09 19.48
N THR A 166 -10.64 -8.32 19.05
CA THR A 166 -11.62 -9.22 19.70
C THR A 166 -11.03 -10.00 20.85
N GLN A 167 -9.71 -9.93 21.07
CA GLN A 167 -8.97 -10.72 22.06
C GLN A 167 -8.28 -9.88 23.13
N LEU A 168 -8.64 -8.61 23.24
CA LEU A 168 -8.13 -7.71 24.29
C LEU A 168 -8.69 -8.14 25.65
N ASP A 169 -7.83 -8.33 26.64
CA ASP A 169 -8.23 -8.64 28.02
C ASP A 169 -8.68 -7.37 28.75
N TYR A 170 -8.00 -6.26 28.46
CA TYR A 170 -8.30 -4.92 28.97
C TYR A 170 -8.20 -3.92 27.83
N SER A 171 -8.95 -2.83 27.89
CA SER A 171 -8.81 -1.74 26.93
C SER A 171 -9.19 -0.40 27.51
N PHE A 172 -8.57 0.67 27.00
CA PHE A 172 -8.91 2.05 27.27
C PHE A 172 -8.91 2.86 25.98
N GLU A 173 -9.96 3.64 25.77
CA GLU A 173 -10.10 4.47 24.57
C GLU A 173 -9.88 5.95 24.87
N LEU A 174 -8.87 6.56 24.22
CA LEU A 174 -8.65 8.00 24.21
C LEU A 174 -9.56 8.65 23.17
N LYS A 175 -10.35 9.60 23.57
CA LYS A 175 -11.33 10.33 22.74
C LYS A 175 -10.86 11.74 22.37
N ILE A 176 -10.07 12.38 23.25
CA ILE A 176 -9.56 13.73 23.04
C ILE A 176 -8.38 13.70 22.08
N GLN A 177 -8.48 14.39 20.94
CA GLN A 177 -7.40 14.51 19.98
C GLN A 177 -6.52 15.74 20.29
N ASN A 178 -5.19 15.54 20.20
CA ASN A 178 -4.19 16.58 20.48
C ASN A 178 -3.43 17.05 19.22
N ARG A 179 -3.60 16.37 18.08
CA ARG A 179 -2.82 16.62 16.85
C ARG A 179 -3.27 17.86 16.10
N GLN A 180 -4.55 18.15 16.12
CA GLN A 180 -5.15 19.32 15.46
C GLN A 180 -5.51 20.34 16.53
N LYS A 181 -5.44 21.63 16.21
CA LYS A 181 -5.94 22.65 17.14
C LYS A 181 -7.37 22.28 17.51
N ILE A 182 -7.67 22.17 18.80
CA ILE A 182 -8.97 21.71 19.35
C ILE A 182 -10.15 22.51 18.75
N GLU A 183 -9.89 23.73 18.31
CA GLU A 183 -10.85 24.65 17.70
C GLU A 183 -10.96 24.54 16.17
N SER A 184 -10.21 23.61 15.50
CA SER A 184 -10.27 23.51 14.05
C SER A 184 -11.54 22.77 13.60
N LYS A 185 -12.22 23.28 12.57
CA LYS A 185 -13.38 22.61 11.96
C LYS A 185 -13.02 21.27 11.35
N LEU A 186 -11.75 21.07 10.96
CA LEU A 186 -11.23 19.81 10.50
C LEU A 186 -11.33 18.73 11.60
N PHE A 187 -10.96 19.08 12.84
CA PHE A 187 -11.11 18.18 13.98
C PHE A 187 -12.59 17.83 14.22
N GLU A 188 -13.46 18.84 14.20
CA GLU A 188 -14.90 18.64 14.40
C GLU A 188 -15.48 17.72 13.32
N LEU A 189 -15.13 17.92 12.05
CA LEU A 189 -15.56 17.08 10.94
C LEU A 189 -15.13 15.62 11.15
N ILE A 190 -13.85 15.36 11.43
CA ILE A 190 -13.33 14.00 11.59
C ILE A 190 -13.97 13.29 12.79
N SER A 191 -14.13 14.01 13.90
CA SER A 191 -14.77 13.47 15.11
C SER A 191 -16.24 13.16 14.89
N LYS A 192 -16.97 14.07 14.25
CA LYS A 192 -18.37 13.87 13.86
C LYS A 192 -18.53 12.69 12.90
N PHE A 193 -17.63 12.60 11.92
CA PHE A 193 -17.62 11.48 10.98
C PHE A 193 -17.39 10.15 11.72
N ARG A 194 -16.38 10.09 12.60
CA ARG A 194 -16.08 8.92 13.44
C ARG A 194 -17.30 8.46 14.25
N GLN A 195 -18.07 9.38 14.82
CA GLN A 195 -19.26 9.08 15.62
C GLN A 195 -20.45 8.57 14.81
N ASN A 196 -20.48 8.78 13.51
CA ASN A 196 -21.59 8.45 12.62
C ASN A 196 -21.26 7.45 11.52
N MET A 197 -20.11 6.77 11.59
CA MET A 197 -19.66 5.84 10.56
C MET A 197 -20.53 4.60 10.40
N ASP A 198 -21.27 4.22 11.45
CA ASP A 198 -22.20 3.09 11.46
C ASP A 198 -23.49 3.37 10.66
N LYS A 199 -23.75 4.64 10.36
CA LYS A 199 -24.97 5.06 9.67
C LYS A 199 -24.71 5.17 8.16
N SER A 200 -25.63 4.67 7.35
CA SER A 200 -25.66 4.91 5.92
C SER A 200 -26.24 6.30 5.64
N PHE A 201 -25.51 7.36 6.00
CA PHE A 201 -25.97 8.73 5.74
C PHE A 201 -25.13 9.40 4.65
N SER A 202 -25.69 10.43 4.04
CA SER A 202 -25.01 11.22 3.02
C SER A 202 -23.90 12.08 3.68
N TYR A 203 -22.70 11.55 3.74
CA TYR A 203 -21.53 12.31 4.21
C TYR A 203 -21.20 13.51 3.30
N ILE A 204 -21.71 13.55 2.07
CA ILE A 204 -21.54 14.69 1.17
C ILE A 204 -22.16 15.95 1.80
N GLN A 205 -23.40 15.86 2.30
CA GLN A 205 -24.04 16.98 2.98
C GLN A 205 -23.28 17.43 4.23
N MET A 206 -22.70 16.47 4.96
CA MET A 206 -21.85 16.81 6.12
C MET A 206 -20.59 17.54 5.67
N ILE A 207 -19.90 17.05 4.65
CA ILE A 207 -18.69 17.69 4.10
C ILE A 207 -18.99 19.10 3.62
N GLU A 208 -20.07 19.30 2.87
CA GLU A 208 -20.50 20.62 2.39
C GLU A 208 -20.79 21.56 3.56
N LYS A 209 -21.48 21.07 4.61
CA LYS A 209 -21.77 21.86 5.83
C LYS A 209 -20.50 22.32 6.55
N TYR A 210 -19.45 21.49 6.58
CA TYR A 210 -18.20 21.81 7.28
C TYR A 210 -17.19 22.54 6.39
N SER A 211 -17.43 22.63 5.07
CA SER A 211 -16.56 23.38 4.15
C SER A 211 -16.52 24.86 4.57
N ASN A 212 -15.33 25.39 4.80
CA ASN A 212 -15.14 26.73 5.39
C ASN A 212 -14.16 27.61 4.60
N GLY A 213 -13.62 27.12 3.47
CA GLY A 213 -12.67 27.85 2.66
C GLY A 213 -11.24 27.93 3.19
N ASN A 214 -10.97 27.40 4.39
CA ASN A 214 -9.66 27.46 5.06
C ASN A 214 -9.01 26.06 5.17
N ASP A 215 -9.45 25.25 6.14
CA ASP A 215 -8.92 23.93 6.44
C ASP A 215 -9.76 22.79 5.83
N ILE A 216 -10.99 23.08 5.38
CA ILE A 216 -11.86 22.17 4.66
C ILE A 216 -12.33 22.83 3.37
N LEU A 217 -11.83 22.34 2.23
CA LEU A 217 -12.10 22.85 0.90
C LEU A 217 -12.91 21.82 0.09
N TYR A 218 -13.75 22.31 -0.81
CA TYR A 218 -14.56 21.46 -1.68
C TYR A 218 -14.55 22.02 -3.10
N TYR A 219 -14.06 21.24 -4.07
CA TYR A 219 -13.92 21.63 -5.47
C TYR A 219 -14.50 20.59 -6.43
N ASP A 220 -14.88 21.04 -7.62
CA ASP A 220 -14.97 20.14 -8.77
C ASP A 220 -13.57 19.90 -9.33
N ILE A 221 -13.34 18.71 -9.92
CA ILE A 221 -12.03 18.32 -10.45
C ILE A 221 -11.50 19.26 -11.55
N ASN A 222 -12.40 19.98 -12.22
CA ASN A 222 -12.08 20.94 -13.29
C ASN A 222 -11.84 22.37 -12.80
N ASP A 223 -12.06 22.64 -11.51
CA ASP A 223 -11.95 24.00 -10.95
C ASP A 223 -10.54 24.55 -11.11
N LYS A 224 -10.48 25.83 -11.50
CA LYS A 224 -9.20 26.56 -11.64
C LYS A 224 -8.52 26.74 -10.28
N GLU A 225 -9.29 26.94 -9.23
CA GLU A 225 -8.79 27.12 -7.86
C GLU A 225 -8.11 25.85 -7.34
N LEU A 226 -8.66 24.66 -7.63
CA LEU A 226 -8.01 23.39 -7.35
C LEU A 226 -6.64 23.29 -8.03
N LYS A 227 -6.54 23.68 -9.32
CA LYS A 227 -5.27 23.68 -10.05
C LYS A 227 -4.27 24.67 -9.47
N ASN A 228 -4.71 25.87 -9.10
CA ASN A 228 -3.86 26.86 -8.43
C ASN A 228 -3.35 26.35 -7.07
N LEU A 229 -4.20 25.68 -6.31
CA LEU A 229 -3.80 25.04 -5.04
C LEU A 229 -2.75 23.95 -5.28
N ILE A 230 -2.98 23.06 -6.24
CA ILE A 230 -2.03 22.00 -6.62
C ILE A 230 -0.68 22.58 -7.04
N TYR A 231 -0.69 23.65 -7.82
CA TYR A 231 0.54 24.30 -8.30
C TYR A 231 1.35 24.91 -7.15
N ASN A 232 0.69 25.63 -6.23
CA ASN A 232 1.33 26.38 -5.15
C ASN A 232 1.67 25.55 -3.91
N LYS A 233 1.03 24.40 -3.73
CA LYS A 233 1.18 23.52 -2.57
C LYS A 233 1.62 22.14 -3.03
N ASN A 234 1.91 21.26 -2.09
CA ASN A 234 2.28 19.88 -2.35
C ASN A 234 1.26 18.90 -1.75
N PRO A 235 -0.02 18.98 -2.13
CA PRO A 235 -1.03 18.10 -1.57
C PRO A 235 -0.80 16.67 -2.03
N ILE A 236 -1.15 15.72 -1.16
CA ILE A 236 -1.17 14.29 -1.47
C ILE A 236 -2.62 13.86 -1.68
N ALA A 237 -2.92 13.23 -2.82
CA ALA A 237 -4.24 12.66 -3.02
C ALA A 237 -4.32 11.26 -2.35
N VAL A 238 -5.37 11.04 -1.57
CA VAL A 238 -5.65 9.74 -0.95
C VAL A 238 -6.94 9.20 -1.57
N GLY A 239 -6.77 8.24 -2.51
CA GLY A 239 -7.87 7.61 -3.23
C GLY A 239 -8.21 6.23 -2.68
N TYR A 240 -9.36 5.70 -3.10
CA TYR A 240 -9.75 4.32 -2.81
C TYR A 240 -9.16 3.36 -3.85
N LYS A 241 -9.35 3.65 -5.14
CA LYS A 241 -8.91 2.80 -6.26
C LYS A 241 -7.53 3.20 -6.77
N ASN A 242 -6.78 2.20 -7.26
CA ASN A 242 -5.49 2.45 -7.90
C ASN A 242 -5.61 3.33 -9.15
N LEU A 243 -6.71 3.19 -9.92
CA LEU A 243 -6.95 4.02 -11.11
C LEU A 243 -7.16 5.49 -10.72
N THR A 244 -7.91 5.76 -9.66
CA THR A 244 -8.08 7.12 -9.14
C THR A 244 -6.74 7.72 -8.70
N CYS A 245 -5.92 6.93 -7.99
CA CYS A 245 -4.57 7.38 -7.62
C CYS A 245 -3.70 7.66 -8.84
N LEU A 246 -3.76 6.83 -9.89
CA LEU A 246 -3.04 7.09 -11.14
C LEU A 246 -3.51 8.41 -11.78
N SER A 247 -4.83 8.61 -11.82
CA SER A 247 -5.42 9.83 -12.37
C SER A 247 -4.98 11.09 -11.64
N PHE A 248 -4.91 11.03 -10.30
CA PHE A 248 -4.39 12.15 -9.50
C PHE A 248 -2.87 12.32 -9.61
N ASN A 249 -2.10 11.25 -9.77
CA ASN A 249 -0.67 11.37 -10.08
C ASN A 249 -0.45 12.12 -11.41
N TRP A 250 -1.28 11.82 -12.43
CA TRP A 250 -1.23 12.55 -13.69
C TRP A 250 -1.71 14.01 -13.54
N LEU A 251 -2.86 14.23 -12.88
CA LEU A 251 -3.42 15.58 -12.70
C LEU A 251 -2.45 16.50 -11.95
N ILE A 252 -1.91 16.02 -10.82
CA ILE A 252 -1.00 16.83 -10.00
C ILE A 252 0.31 17.06 -10.74
N GLY A 253 0.88 16.03 -11.37
CA GLY A 253 2.11 16.15 -12.15
C GLY A 253 1.95 17.09 -13.34
N SER A 254 0.93 16.89 -14.18
CA SER A 254 0.66 17.74 -15.34
C SER A 254 0.39 19.20 -14.96
N THR A 255 -0.26 19.43 -13.83
CA THR A 255 -0.51 20.78 -13.32
C THR A 255 0.77 21.44 -12.83
N LYS A 256 1.60 20.72 -12.04
CA LYS A 256 2.86 21.26 -11.50
C LYS A 256 3.88 21.61 -12.56
N PHE A 257 4.00 20.77 -13.57
CA PHE A 257 4.97 20.95 -14.65
C PHE A 257 4.38 21.71 -15.84
N ASN A 258 3.10 22.08 -15.77
CA ASN A 258 2.34 22.71 -16.88
C ASN A 258 2.48 21.92 -18.19
N ASP A 259 2.48 20.60 -18.10
CA ASP A 259 2.71 19.67 -19.20
C ASP A 259 1.54 18.71 -19.40
N LYS A 260 0.78 18.89 -20.48
CA LYS A 260 -0.33 18.00 -20.84
C LYS A 260 0.14 16.60 -21.28
N GLY A 261 1.38 16.47 -21.76
CA GLY A 261 2.05 15.21 -22.09
C GLY A 261 2.78 14.57 -20.90
N TYR A 262 2.53 15.04 -19.68
CA TYR A 262 3.20 14.54 -18.48
C TYR A 262 3.14 13.01 -18.36
N LYS A 263 4.32 12.39 -18.25
CA LYS A 263 4.48 10.93 -18.14
C LYS A 263 4.58 10.54 -16.68
N VAL A 264 3.57 9.81 -16.17
CA VAL A 264 3.47 9.42 -14.76
C VAL A 264 4.65 8.56 -14.31
N ASN A 265 5.14 7.70 -15.21
CA ASN A 265 6.25 6.80 -14.92
C ASN A 265 7.64 7.39 -15.23
N SER A 266 7.73 8.60 -15.80
CA SER A 266 9.02 9.21 -16.04
C SER A 266 9.71 9.56 -14.72
N LEU A 267 10.99 9.21 -14.63
CA LEU A 267 11.86 9.54 -13.53
C LEU A 267 12.86 10.60 -13.97
N ASN A 268 12.97 11.69 -13.23
CA ASN A 268 13.89 12.78 -13.52
C ASN A 268 14.76 13.08 -12.30
N VAL A 269 15.94 13.62 -12.53
CA VAL A 269 16.78 14.15 -11.46
C VAL A 269 16.02 15.25 -10.73
N GLY A 270 16.07 15.23 -9.40
CA GLY A 270 15.30 16.12 -8.53
C GLY A 270 13.90 15.61 -8.14
N ASP A 271 13.42 14.52 -8.76
CA ASP A 271 12.14 13.92 -8.37
C ASP A 271 12.21 13.35 -6.96
N THR A 272 11.17 13.60 -6.19
CA THR A 272 10.84 12.80 -5.01
C THR A 272 9.99 11.62 -5.45
N VAL A 273 10.34 10.41 -5.05
CA VAL A 273 9.63 9.18 -5.39
C VAL A 273 9.53 8.27 -4.18
N PHE A 274 8.62 7.30 -4.22
CA PHE A 274 8.56 6.24 -3.20
C PHE A 274 8.67 4.85 -3.82
N PHE A 275 9.15 3.90 -3.03
CA PHE A 275 9.18 2.49 -3.41
C PHE A 275 7.77 1.88 -3.37
N ASP A 276 7.28 1.39 -4.51
CA ASP A 276 5.97 0.72 -4.59
C ASP A 276 6.00 -0.75 -4.18
N GLY A 277 7.18 -1.27 -3.88
CA GLY A 277 7.41 -2.63 -3.41
C GLY A 277 8.70 -2.75 -2.60
N PHE A 278 8.94 -3.93 -2.07
CA PHE A 278 10.19 -4.25 -1.39
C PHE A 278 11.33 -4.33 -2.41
N TYR A 279 12.42 -3.61 -2.12
CA TYR A 279 13.66 -3.66 -2.88
C TYR A 279 14.79 -4.19 -2.00
N LYS A 280 15.55 -5.15 -2.51
CA LYS A 280 16.76 -5.64 -1.88
C LYS A 280 17.77 -6.04 -2.93
N ARG A 281 18.92 -5.38 -2.92
CA ARG A 281 20.11 -5.78 -3.69
C ARG A 281 21.35 -5.59 -2.84
N ASP A 282 22.14 -6.63 -2.71
CA ASP A 282 23.33 -6.66 -1.84
C ASP A 282 23.01 -6.27 -0.39
N LYS A 283 23.59 -5.18 0.09
CA LYS A 283 23.34 -4.62 1.44
C LYS A 283 22.24 -3.55 1.46
N ASP A 284 21.79 -3.10 0.28
CA ASP A 284 20.81 -2.03 0.17
C ASP A 284 19.39 -2.62 0.19
N VAL A 285 18.63 -2.14 1.15
CA VAL A 285 17.24 -2.55 1.38
C VAL A 285 16.39 -1.29 1.48
N PHE A 286 15.30 -1.28 0.72
CA PHE A 286 14.25 -0.28 0.83
C PHE A 286 12.88 -0.97 0.94
N TYR A 287 12.04 -0.41 1.78
CA TYR A 287 10.72 -0.96 2.04
C TYR A 287 9.63 -0.20 1.28
N THR A 288 8.51 -0.85 1.10
CA THR A 288 7.33 -0.23 0.46
C THR A 288 6.98 1.09 1.15
N SER A 289 6.74 2.11 0.35
CA SER A 289 6.43 3.49 0.76
C SER A 289 7.60 4.28 1.39
N GLU A 290 8.83 3.77 1.37
CA GLU A 290 10.00 4.62 1.66
C GLU A 290 10.19 5.68 0.58
N ILE A 291 10.44 6.91 1.01
CA ILE A 291 10.60 8.07 0.14
C ILE A 291 12.08 8.34 -0.09
N VAL A 292 12.43 8.67 -1.33
CA VAL A 292 13.79 9.05 -1.73
C VAL A 292 13.75 10.17 -2.76
N ASN A 293 14.83 10.96 -2.81
CA ASN A 293 15.04 11.97 -3.84
C ASN A 293 16.05 11.44 -4.86
N ILE A 294 15.74 11.58 -6.15
CA ILE A 294 16.61 11.17 -7.25
C ILE A 294 17.69 12.23 -7.44
N LEU A 295 18.96 11.84 -7.29
CA LEU A 295 20.11 12.70 -7.48
C LEU A 295 20.71 12.60 -8.88
N GLU A 296 20.82 11.37 -9.41
CA GLU A 296 21.44 11.08 -10.71
C GLU A 296 20.72 9.89 -11.35
N ILE A 297 20.64 9.89 -12.67
CA ILE A 297 20.10 8.78 -13.47
C ILE A 297 21.10 8.42 -14.54
N ASP A 298 21.67 7.24 -14.48
CA ASP A 298 22.59 6.75 -15.49
C ASP A 298 21.85 6.31 -16.77
N ASN A 299 22.60 6.17 -17.84
CA ASN A 299 22.12 5.51 -19.06
C ASN A 299 21.79 4.04 -18.76
N PHE A 300 21.10 3.39 -19.70
CA PHE A 300 20.86 1.96 -19.59
C PHE A 300 22.17 1.16 -19.59
N CYS A 301 22.28 0.28 -18.60
CA CYS A 301 23.34 -0.70 -18.47
C CYS A 301 22.83 -2.07 -18.87
N GLU A 302 23.72 -2.93 -19.35
CA GLU A 302 23.45 -4.32 -19.64
C GLU A 302 24.27 -5.20 -18.68
N GLU A 303 23.65 -6.25 -18.17
CA GLU A 303 24.32 -7.24 -17.31
C GLU A 303 23.85 -8.65 -17.68
N THR A 304 24.76 -9.60 -17.57
CA THR A 304 24.46 -11.01 -17.76
C THR A 304 24.55 -11.74 -16.43
N ILE A 305 23.47 -12.40 -16.05
CA ILE A 305 23.37 -13.19 -14.82
C ILE A 305 23.25 -14.67 -15.14
N LYS A 306 23.90 -15.50 -14.34
CA LYS A 306 23.71 -16.95 -14.35
C LYS A 306 22.50 -17.32 -13.49
N ILE A 307 21.58 -18.11 -14.00
CA ILE A 307 20.39 -18.61 -13.32
C ILE A 307 20.33 -20.11 -13.50
N GLY A 308 20.56 -20.86 -12.43
CA GLY A 308 20.74 -22.30 -12.54
C GLY A 308 21.87 -22.64 -13.52
N ASN A 309 21.56 -23.30 -14.64
CA ASN A 309 22.51 -23.69 -15.66
C ASN A 309 22.49 -22.81 -16.93
N GLU A 310 21.72 -21.72 -16.95
CA GLU A 310 21.60 -20.85 -18.12
C GLU A 310 22.02 -19.42 -17.80
N PHE A 311 22.28 -18.61 -18.83
CA PHE A 311 22.61 -17.19 -18.71
C PHE A 311 21.49 -16.36 -19.30
N ALA A 312 21.17 -15.23 -18.64
CA ALA A 312 20.23 -14.25 -19.13
C ALA A 312 20.87 -12.85 -19.12
N THR A 313 20.76 -12.14 -20.23
CA THR A 313 21.20 -10.76 -20.37
C THR A 313 19.98 -9.85 -20.25
N TYR A 314 20.08 -8.78 -19.47
CA TYR A 314 18.99 -7.83 -19.20
C TYR A 314 19.49 -6.41 -19.06
N ASN A 315 18.58 -5.46 -19.30
CA ASN A 315 18.87 -4.03 -19.25
C ASN A 315 18.21 -3.36 -18.06
N PHE A 316 18.92 -2.42 -17.44
CA PHE A 316 18.47 -1.65 -16.29
C PHE A 316 19.13 -0.26 -16.25
N LYS A 317 18.60 0.63 -15.41
CA LYS A 317 19.27 1.89 -15.06
C LYS A 317 19.77 1.83 -13.62
N LYS A 318 20.93 2.43 -13.38
CA LYS A 318 21.37 2.79 -12.02
C LYS A 318 20.86 4.19 -11.72
N ILE A 319 20.27 4.35 -10.55
CA ILE A 319 19.76 5.63 -10.09
C ILE A 319 20.37 5.90 -8.71
N LYS A 320 21.05 7.03 -8.58
CA LYS A 320 21.53 7.49 -7.29
C LYS A 320 20.40 8.24 -6.59
N VAL A 321 20.09 7.82 -5.38
CA VAL A 321 19.02 8.38 -4.57
C VAL A 321 19.52 8.78 -3.20
N LYS A 322 18.88 9.79 -2.60
CA LYS A 322 19.09 10.21 -1.22
C LYS A 322 17.85 9.83 -0.41
N ASN A 323 18.04 9.09 0.67
CA ASN A 323 16.94 8.73 1.58
C ASN A 323 16.63 9.86 2.57
N GLU A 324 15.58 9.70 3.39
CA GLU A 324 15.16 10.69 4.39
C GLU A 324 16.22 10.99 5.45
N ASN A 325 17.19 10.09 5.65
CA ASN A 325 18.32 10.28 6.59
C ASN A 325 19.51 10.99 5.93
N GLY A 326 19.39 11.46 4.69
CA GLY A 326 20.45 12.14 3.96
C GLY A 326 21.52 11.21 3.39
N ILE A 327 21.33 9.88 3.43
CA ILE A 327 22.30 8.90 2.97
C ILE A 327 22.08 8.63 1.48
N ASP A 328 23.16 8.74 0.69
CA ASP A 328 23.15 8.42 -0.73
C ASP A 328 23.23 6.90 -0.95
N LYS A 329 22.43 6.39 -1.88
CA LYS A 329 22.37 4.99 -2.28
C LYS A 329 22.22 4.85 -3.78
N ILE A 330 22.72 3.76 -4.35
CA ILE A 330 22.51 3.40 -5.75
C ILE A 330 21.46 2.30 -5.81
N ILE A 331 20.39 2.53 -6.55
CA ILE A 331 19.34 1.55 -6.79
C ILE A 331 19.28 1.18 -8.27
N PHE A 332 18.70 0.03 -8.56
CA PHE A 332 18.56 -0.52 -9.91
C PHE A 332 17.10 -0.49 -10.32
N VAL A 333 16.80 0.14 -11.44
CA VAL A 333 15.45 0.26 -11.99
C VAL A 333 15.40 -0.41 -13.35
N GLY A 334 14.48 -1.35 -13.53
CA GLY A 334 14.35 -2.09 -14.77
C GLY A 334 13.91 -1.23 -15.96
N ASN A 335 14.29 -1.63 -17.16
CA ASN A 335 13.87 -1.04 -18.43
C ASN A 335 12.59 -1.72 -18.95
N GLY A 336 11.54 -1.73 -18.14
CA GLY A 336 10.31 -2.45 -18.44
C GLY A 336 10.45 -3.97 -18.33
N TYR A 337 9.32 -4.68 -18.29
CA TYR A 337 9.30 -6.14 -18.14
C TYR A 337 10.04 -6.84 -19.29
N LYS A 338 9.80 -6.42 -20.54
CA LYS A 338 10.35 -7.06 -21.75
C LYS A 338 11.88 -7.07 -21.78
N ASN A 339 12.52 -5.99 -21.35
CA ASN A 339 13.97 -5.84 -21.44
C ASN A 339 14.72 -6.24 -20.16
N THR A 340 14.03 -6.33 -19.02
CA THR A 340 14.65 -6.64 -17.72
C THR A 340 14.24 -8.00 -17.20
N LEU A 341 12.96 -8.21 -16.93
CA LEU A 341 12.51 -9.42 -16.25
C LEU A 341 12.15 -10.56 -17.20
N TYR A 342 11.71 -10.27 -18.43
CA TYR A 342 11.34 -11.32 -19.39
C TYR A 342 12.50 -12.23 -19.79
N PRO A 343 13.71 -11.71 -20.14
CA PRO A 343 14.84 -12.59 -20.46
C PRO A 343 15.17 -13.57 -19.33
N ILE A 344 15.09 -13.08 -18.08
CA ILE A 344 15.33 -13.87 -16.87
C ILE A 344 14.22 -14.91 -16.68
N SER A 345 12.96 -14.47 -16.69
CA SER A 345 11.80 -15.35 -16.51
C SER A 345 11.72 -16.45 -17.56
N TYR A 346 12.04 -16.13 -18.82
CA TYR A 346 12.06 -17.10 -19.90
C TYR A 346 13.07 -18.24 -19.65
N ARG A 347 14.28 -17.91 -19.20
CA ARG A 347 15.31 -18.91 -18.87
C ARG A 347 14.90 -19.78 -17.69
N VAL A 348 14.32 -19.17 -16.66
CA VAL A 348 13.79 -19.90 -15.49
C VAL A 348 12.67 -20.85 -15.92
N THR A 349 11.68 -20.37 -16.66
CA THR A 349 10.55 -21.18 -17.14
C THR A 349 11.03 -22.37 -17.98
N LYS A 350 11.94 -22.14 -18.92
CA LYS A 350 12.52 -23.20 -19.77
C LYS A 350 13.20 -24.30 -18.95
N GLN A 351 13.94 -23.93 -17.89
CA GLN A 351 14.58 -24.93 -17.01
C GLN A 351 13.53 -25.67 -16.18
N ILE A 352 12.52 -24.98 -15.65
CA ILE A 352 11.42 -25.59 -14.89
C ILE A 352 10.65 -26.59 -15.75
N ASP A 353 10.37 -26.27 -17.02
CA ASP A 353 9.66 -27.18 -17.95
C ASP A 353 10.46 -28.44 -18.24
N LYS A 354 11.81 -28.35 -18.38
CA LYS A 354 12.68 -29.52 -18.50
C LYS A 354 12.62 -30.40 -17.25
N LEU A 355 12.66 -29.80 -16.06
CA LEU A 355 12.58 -30.53 -14.79
C LEU A 355 11.19 -31.17 -14.59
N LYS A 356 10.11 -30.51 -14.97
CA LYS A 356 8.76 -31.09 -14.94
C LYS A 356 8.64 -32.30 -15.83
N LYS A 357 9.14 -32.27 -17.08
CA LYS A 357 9.17 -33.43 -17.97
C LYS A 357 9.96 -34.61 -17.37
N GLN A 358 11.05 -34.34 -16.64
CA GLN A 358 11.80 -35.39 -15.94
C GLN A 358 11.01 -35.99 -14.77
N ILE A 359 10.23 -35.18 -14.07
CA ILE A 359 9.33 -35.64 -12.99
C ILE A 359 8.27 -36.57 -13.55
N ASP A 360 7.63 -36.19 -14.66
CA ASP A 360 6.56 -36.96 -15.28
C ASP A 360 7.08 -38.33 -15.79
N ASN A 361 8.28 -38.37 -16.35
CA ASN A 361 8.91 -39.57 -16.90
C ASN A 361 9.58 -40.49 -15.87
N SER A 362 9.63 -40.10 -14.59
CA SER A 362 10.27 -40.88 -13.53
C SER A 362 9.25 -41.63 -12.67
N SER A 363 9.54 -42.87 -12.30
CA SER A 363 8.79 -43.61 -11.26
C SER A 363 9.42 -43.46 -9.86
N ASN A 364 10.66 -42.97 -9.77
CA ASN A 364 11.41 -42.89 -8.52
C ASN A 364 10.97 -41.71 -7.66
N VAL A 365 10.34 -41.97 -6.52
CA VAL A 365 9.79 -40.95 -5.60
C VAL A 365 10.89 -40.03 -5.05
N LYS A 366 12.07 -40.58 -4.68
CA LYS A 366 13.18 -39.78 -4.13
C LYS A 366 13.75 -38.84 -5.20
N TYR A 367 13.87 -39.31 -6.44
CA TYR A 367 14.33 -38.48 -7.57
C TYR A 367 13.32 -37.37 -7.89
N LYS A 368 12.01 -37.68 -7.91
CA LYS A 368 10.95 -36.64 -8.06
C LYS A 368 11.05 -35.57 -6.99
N TRP A 369 11.31 -35.95 -5.74
CA TRP A 369 11.47 -34.98 -4.65
C TRP A 369 12.67 -34.06 -4.86
N ILE A 370 13.82 -34.62 -5.31
CA ILE A 370 15.01 -33.80 -5.63
C ILE A 370 14.70 -32.79 -6.73
N LEU A 371 14.01 -33.21 -7.79
CA LEU A 371 13.66 -32.32 -8.92
C LEU A 371 12.66 -31.20 -8.47
N LYS A 372 11.68 -31.53 -7.63
CA LYS A 372 10.78 -30.52 -7.05
C LYS A 372 11.53 -29.48 -6.22
N ASN A 373 12.53 -29.89 -5.45
CA ASN A 373 13.36 -28.94 -4.68
C ASN A 373 14.17 -28.03 -5.62
N LYS A 374 14.74 -28.55 -6.71
CA LYS A 374 15.43 -27.71 -7.72
C LYS A 374 14.49 -26.69 -8.36
N ILE A 375 13.24 -27.06 -8.64
CA ILE A 375 12.23 -26.09 -9.13
C ILE A 375 11.94 -25.01 -8.09
N ALA A 376 11.81 -25.38 -6.81
CA ALA A 376 11.59 -24.43 -5.73
C ALA A 376 12.77 -23.45 -5.55
N GLU A 377 14.01 -23.95 -5.70
CA GLU A 377 15.22 -23.13 -5.71
C GLU A 377 15.21 -22.11 -6.86
N LEU A 378 14.93 -22.54 -8.10
CA LEU A 378 14.83 -21.65 -9.27
C LEU A 378 13.72 -20.58 -9.08
N ASN A 379 12.56 -20.97 -8.58
CA ASN A 379 11.48 -20.03 -8.29
C ASN A 379 11.89 -18.99 -7.23
N THR A 380 12.63 -19.42 -6.21
CA THR A 380 13.12 -18.54 -5.13
C THR A 380 14.22 -17.61 -5.66
N GLU A 381 15.15 -18.13 -6.47
CA GLU A 381 16.20 -17.35 -7.12
C GLU A 381 15.60 -16.25 -8.01
N TYR A 382 14.64 -16.61 -8.85
CA TYR A 382 13.92 -15.62 -9.67
C TYR A 382 13.19 -14.56 -8.84
N SER A 383 12.54 -14.97 -7.75
CA SER A 383 11.89 -14.02 -6.83
C SER A 383 12.89 -13.04 -6.21
N ASN A 384 14.06 -13.52 -5.81
CA ASN A 384 15.12 -12.68 -5.25
C ASN A 384 15.69 -11.71 -6.29
N ILE A 385 15.92 -12.16 -7.52
CA ILE A 385 16.37 -11.28 -8.62
C ILE A 385 15.33 -10.18 -8.89
N LYS A 386 14.04 -10.54 -8.93
CA LYS A 386 12.96 -9.59 -9.14
C LYS A 386 12.94 -8.49 -8.06
N THR A 387 13.19 -8.82 -6.81
CA THR A 387 13.26 -7.83 -5.72
C THR A 387 14.50 -6.94 -5.79
N GLY A 388 15.50 -7.29 -6.59
CA GLY A 388 16.69 -6.47 -6.89
C GLY A 388 16.43 -5.32 -7.86
N PHE A 389 15.19 -5.17 -8.38
CA PHE A 389 14.80 -4.03 -9.21
C PHE A 389 13.76 -3.20 -8.50
N ALA A 390 14.06 -1.92 -8.29
CA ALA A 390 13.16 -0.98 -7.66
C ALA A 390 11.98 -0.63 -8.58
N THR A 391 10.80 -0.65 -8.03
CA THR A 391 9.60 -0.05 -8.63
C THR A 391 9.33 1.25 -7.92
N LEU A 392 9.53 2.37 -8.62
CA LEU A 392 9.37 3.71 -8.07
C LEU A 392 8.08 4.34 -8.60
N LYS A 393 7.43 5.12 -7.75
CA LYS A 393 6.24 5.91 -8.11
C LYS A 393 6.34 7.33 -7.59
N LYS A 394 5.71 8.25 -8.31
CA LYS A 394 5.55 9.63 -7.85
C LYS A 394 4.65 9.66 -6.61
N PRO A 395 4.93 10.51 -5.62
CA PRO A 395 4.23 10.51 -4.34
C PRO A 395 2.99 11.40 -4.32
N TYR A 396 2.42 11.75 -5.48
CA TYR A 396 1.30 12.69 -5.54
C TYR A 396 -0.05 12.05 -5.17
N ALA A 397 -0.18 10.74 -5.34
CA ALA A 397 -1.40 10.03 -4.97
C ALA A 397 -1.11 8.60 -4.48
N ILE A 398 -1.77 8.21 -3.41
CA ILE A 398 -1.67 6.88 -2.79
C ILE A 398 -3.06 6.38 -2.40
N THR A 399 -3.23 5.07 -2.25
CA THR A 399 -4.50 4.53 -1.75
C THR A 399 -4.63 4.73 -0.24
N ALA A 400 -5.88 4.78 0.27
CA ALA A 400 -6.17 4.87 1.69
C ALA A 400 -5.45 3.76 2.50
N HIS A 401 -5.41 2.52 1.99
CA HIS A 401 -4.67 1.42 2.62
C HIS A 401 -3.16 1.73 2.75
N LYS A 402 -2.52 2.23 1.69
CA LYS A 402 -1.09 2.58 1.72
C LYS A 402 -0.79 3.84 2.53
N SER A 403 -1.80 4.68 2.80
CA SER A 403 -1.65 5.90 3.60
C SER A 403 -1.63 5.64 5.10
N GLN A 404 -2.03 4.45 5.56
CA GLN A 404 -2.02 4.10 6.98
C GLN A 404 -0.63 4.29 7.60
N GLY A 405 -0.57 4.82 8.82
CA GLY A 405 0.68 5.19 9.48
C GLY A 405 1.38 6.43 8.89
N SER A 406 0.77 7.15 7.93
CA SER A 406 1.29 8.41 7.38
C SER A 406 0.50 9.62 7.85
N THR A 407 1.12 10.80 7.78
CA THR A 407 0.46 12.09 8.02
C THR A 407 0.95 13.08 6.97
N PHE A 408 0.05 13.87 6.40
CA PHE A 408 0.33 14.87 5.38
C PHE A 408 -0.29 16.19 5.79
N GLU A 409 0.32 17.30 5.41
CA GLU A 409 -0.21 18.62 5.71
C GLU A 409 -1.52 18.85 4.95
N ASP A 410 -1.49 18.71 3.62
CA ASP A 410 -2.63 18.88 2.73
C ASP A 410 -3.02 17.56 2.07
N VAL A 411 -4.27 17.15 2.25
CA VAL A 411 -4.78 15.89 1.70
C VAL A 411 -5.94 16.16 0.74
N ILE A 412 -5.78 15.74 -0.52
CA ILE A 412 -6.87 15.69 -1.50
C ILE A 412 -7.62 14.36 -1.33
N ILE A 413 -8.95 14.43 -1.20
CA ILE A 413 -9.82 13.26 -1.13
C ILE A 413 -10.80 13.28 -2.32
N PRO A 414 -10.63 12.38 -3.31
CA PRO A 414 -11.58 12.21 -4.41
C PRO A 414 -12.88 11.58 -3.87
N ILE A 415 -13.81 12.41 -3.43
CA ILE A 415 -15.00 11.93 -2.71
C ILE A 415 -15.88 11.00 -3.56
N TYR A 416 -15.94 11.20 -4.87
CA TYR A 416 -16.67 10.34 -5.79
C TYR A 416 -16.16 8.88 -5.82
N ASP A 417 -14.89 8.67 -5.46
CA ASP A 417 -14.27 7.34 -5.40
C ASP A 417 -14.79 6.52 -4.20
N TYR A 418 -15.10 7.21 -3.10
CA TYR A 418 -15.67 6.63 -1.88
C TYR A 418 -17.21 6.58 -1.93
N ALA A 419 -17.84 7.52 -2.65
CA ALA A 419 -19.28 7.65 -2.76
C ALA A 419 -19.94 6.61 -3.68
N ALA A 420 -19.18 5.94 -4.56
CA ALA A 420 -19.72 5.01 -5.55
C ALA A 420 -20.52 3.85 -4.93
N LYS A 421 -20.24 3.49 -3.67
CA LYS A 421 -21.02 2.54 -2.88
C LYS A 421 -20.92 2.92 -1.40
N VAL A 422 -21.93 3.61 -0.88
CA VAL A 422 -22.01 3.91 0.56
C VAL A 422 -22.16 2.61 1.34
N SER A 423 -21.18 2.32 2.17
CA SER A 423 -21.14 1.14 3.05
C SER A 423 -20.27 1.44 4.27
N GLN A 424 -20.39 0.66 5.33
CA GLN A 424 -19.48 0.79 6.48
C GLN A 424 -18.01 0.68 6.04
N ASP A 425 -17.70 -0.22 5.11
CA ASP A 425 -16.33 -0.41 4.60
C ASP A 425 -15.82 0.84 3.87
N SER A 426 -16.65 1.48 3.03
CA SER A 426 -16.27 2.73 2.37
C SER A 426 -16.14 3.90 3.35
N ASN A 427 -16.96 3.93 4.40
CA ASN A 427 -16.86 4.92 5.47
C ASN A 427 -15.57 4.75 6.27
N GLN A 428 -15.17 3.51 6.60
CA GLN A 428 -13.88 3.25 7.25
C GLN A 428 -12.70 3.73 6.38
N LEU A 429 -12.74 3.47 5.07
CA LEU A 429 -11.71 3.94 4.13
C LEU A 429 -11.65 5.47 4.05
N LEU A 430 -12.81 6.12 3.98
CA LEU A 430 -12.89 7.58 3.98
C LEU A 430 -12.37 8.17 5.30
N TYR A 431 -12.72 7.56 6.45
CA TYR A 431 -12.18 7.96 7.74
C TYR A 431 -10.65 7.85 7.78
N VAL A 432 -10.10 6.74 7.27
CA VAL A 432 -8.63 6.60 7.16
C VAL A 432 -8.05 7.74 6.32
N ALA A 433 -8.62 8.04 5.15
CA ALA A 433 -8.15 9.11 4.28
C ALA A 433 -8.19 10.48 4.97
N MET A 434 -9.31 10.82 5.61
CA MET A 434 -9.48 12.08 6.35
C MET A 434 -8.50 12.21 7.52
N SER A 435 -8.27 11.14 8.26
CA SER A 435 -7.36 11.11 9.41
C SER A 435 -5.87 11.28 9.03
N ARG A 436 -5.55 11.28 7.74
CA ARG A 436 -4.16 11.55 7.25
C ARG A 436 -3.80 13.03 7.25
N ALA A 437 -4.80 13.92 7.20
CA ALA A 437 -4.56 15.36 7.17
C ALA A 437 -4.16 15.92 8.55
N SER A 438 -3.12 16.75 8.57
CA SER A 438 -2.74 17.53 9.76
C SER A 438 -3.04 19.03 9.61
N GLY A 439 -3.17 19.55 8.40
CA GLY A 439 -3.47 20.94 8.08
C GLY A 439 -4.81 21.08 7.37
N ARG A 440 -4.94 20.58 6.13
CA ARG A 440 -6.14 20.78 5.31
C ARG A 440 -6.64 19.49 4.67
N ILE A 441 -7.97 19.43 4.48
CA ILE A 441 -8.62 18.47 3.60
C ILE A 441 -9.21 19.20 2.40
N ILE A 442 -8.95 18.68 1.21
CA ILE A 442 -9.45 19.18 -0.07
C ILE A 442 -10.32 18.06 -0.67
N PHE A 443 -11.64 18.15 -0.47
CA PHE A 443 -12.56 17.23 -1.12
C PHE A 443 -12.71 17.60 -2.59
N VAL A 444 -12.57 16.60 -3.46
CA VAL A 444 -12.73 16.79 -4.89
C VAL A 444 -13.87 15.92 -5.39
N ASN A 445 -14.85 16.55 -6.04
CA ASN A 445 -15.93 15.88 -6.74
C ASN A 445 -15.68 15.81 -8.24
N ASN A 446 -16.35 14.88 -8.91
CA ASN A 446 -16.36 14.79 -10.37
C ASN A 446 -17.82 14.63 -10.85
N LYS A 447 -18.44 15.75 -11.19
CA LYS A 447 -19.84 15.80 -11.60
C LYS A 447 -20.14 14.97 -12.87
N SER A 448 -19.13 14.69 -13.69
CA SER A 448 -19.30 13.90 -14.91
C SER A 448 -19.52 12.39 -14.65
N ASN A 449 -19.14 11.89 -13.48
CA ASN A 449 -19.25 10.46 -13.15
C ASN A 449 -20.65 9.99 -12.69
N PHE A 450 -21.61 10.90 -12.51
CA PHE A 450 -22.97 10.55 -12.04
C PHE A 450 -23.98 10.25 -13.14
N LYS A 451 -23.56 10.17 -14.40
CA LYS A 451 -24.45 9.89 -15.55
C LYS A 451 -23.95 8.71 -16.36
N ASP A 452 -24.11 7.49 -15.89
CA ASP A 452 -24.31 6.38 -16.81
C ASP A 452 -24.94 5.17 -16.10
N ASN A 453 -26.20 4.87 -16.47
CA ASN A 453 -26.92 3.66 -16.10
C ASN A 453 -26.51 2.45 -16.99
N SER A 454 -25.43 2.55 -17.75
CA SER A 454 -24.95 1.45 -18.58
C SER A 454 -24.01 0.54 -17.76
N ASN A 455 -24.17 -0.77 -17.89
CA ASN A 455 -23.29 -1.79 -17.30
C ASN A 455 -21.84 -1.76 -17.85
N ARG A 456 -21.51 -0.78 -18.72
CA ARG A 456 -20.17 -0.57 -19.28
C ARG A 456 -19.48 0.58 -18.54
N TYR A 457 -18.30 0.29 -17.98
CA TYR A 457 -17.44 1.32 -17.39
C TYR A 457 -16.96 2.29 -18.49
N SER A 458 -17.34 3.56 -18.37
CA SER A 458 -16.90 4.61 -19.27
C SER A 458 -15.73 5.37 -18.62
N PHE A 459 -14.55 5.30 -19.24
CA PHE A 459 -13.36 6.01 -18.75
C PHE A 459 -13.51 7.52 -18.98
N THR A 460 -13.32 8.31 -17.94
CA THR A 460 -13.25 9.77 -18.02
C THR A 460 -12.03 10.20 -18.85
N GLN A 461 -12.03 11.44 -19.34
CA GLN A 461 -10.88 11.97 -20.07
C GLN A 461 -9.60 11.95 -19.23
N MET A 462 -9.70 12.21 -17.92
CA MET A 462 -8.58 12.17 -17.00
C MET A 462 -8.04 10.72 -16.84
N GLU A 463 -8.90 9.73 -16.73
CA GLU A 463 -8.49 8.33 -16.66
C GLU A 463 -7.84 7.88 -17.97
N ARG A 464 -8.37 8.26 -19.12
CA ARG A 464 -7.77 7.99 -20.44
C ARG A 464 -6.36 8.58 -20.53
N ASN A 465 -6.19 9.85 -20.16
CA ASN A 465 -4.90 10.52 -20.16
C ASN A 465 -3.91 9.84 -19.21
N SER A 466 -4.35 9.45 -18.02
CA SER A 466 -3.50 8.83 -17.03
C SER A 466 -3.07 7.41 -17.45
N ILE A 467 -3.96 6.63 -18.07
CA ILE A 467 -3.63 5.31 -18.62
C ILE A 467 -2.67 5.47 -19.80
N ALA A 468 -2.94 6.38 -20.75
CA ALA A 468 -2.04 6.65 -21.86
C ALA A 468 -0.64 7.09 -21.37
N SER A 469 -0.58 7.99 -20.41
CA SER A 469 0.64 8.45 -19.74
C SER A 469 1.42 7.31 -19.07
N TYR A 470 0.75 6.33 -18.49
CA TYR A 470 1.37 5.15 -17.90
C TYR A 470 2.11 4.29 -18.93
N TYR A 471 1.68 4.32 -20.19
CA TYR A 471 2.30 3.64 -21.34
C TYR A 471 3.09 4.62 -22.24
N ASP A 472 3.55 5.74 -21.68
CA ASP A 472 4.33 6.77 -22.41
C ASP A 472 3.64 7.31 -23.67
N TYR A 473 2.30 7.31 -23.69
CA TYR A 473 1.46 7.68 -24.85
C TYR A 473 1.72 6.81 -26.09
N LYS A 474 2.00 5.53 -25.89
CA LYS A 474 2.20 4.56 -26.97
C LYS A 474 1.12 3.47 -26.98
N CYS A 475 0.75 3.02 -28.16
CA CYS A 475 -0.08 1.84 -28.32
C CYS A 475 0.63 0.62 -27.71
N ASN A 476 -0.01 -0.10 -26.79
CA ASN A 476 0.64 -1.25 -26.11
C ASN A 476 0.94 -2.43 -27.05
N VAL A 477 0.29 -2.49 -28.23
CA VAL A 477 0.49 -3.57 -29.22
C VAL A 477 1.53 -3.19 -30.28
N CYS A 478 1.31 -2.11 -31.04
CA CYS A 478 2.19 -1.76 -32.16
C CYS A 478 3.22 -0.67 -31.83
N GLN A 479 3.20 -0.13 -30.63
CA GLN A 479 4.15 0.86 -30.09
C GLN A 479 4.21 2.19 -30.83
N ILE A 480 3.24 2.50 -31.72
CA ILE A 480 3.13 3.83 -32.33
C ILE A 480 2.78 4.87 -31.27
N ASP A 481 3.26 6.09 -31.47
CA ASP A 481 2.92 7.21 -30.61
C ASP A 481 1.42 7.57 -30.78
N LEU A 482 0.75 7.82 -29.67
CA LEU A 482 -0.66 8.18 -29.59
C LEU A 482 -0.76 9.70 -29.36
N GLU A 483 -0.57 10.49 -30.41
CA GLU A 483 -0.48 11.95 -30.34
C GLU A 483 -1.83 12.59 -30.00
N ASP A 484 -2.95 12.07 -30.51
CA ASP A 484 -4.29 12.58 -30.22
C ASP A 484 -5.03 11.61 -29.29
N LEU A 485 -5.42 12.12 -28.12
CA LEU A 485 -6.17 11.37 -27.12
C LEU A 485 -7.56 10.90 -27.59
N ARG A 486 -8.11 11.52 -28.67
CA ARG A 486 -9.35 11.10 -29.32
C ARG A 486 -9.18 9.83 -30.13
N ASP A 487 -7.97 9.48 -30.50
CA ASP A 487 -7.62 8.27 -31.24
C ASP A 487 -7.17 7.10 -30.36
N ILE A 488 -7.21 7.30 -29.04
CA ILE A 488 -6.86 6.28 -28.05
C ILE A 488 -8.11 5.55 -27.57
N ASP A 489 -8.14 4.25 -27.76
CA ASP A 489 -9.09 3.37 -27.11
C ASP A 489 -8.45 2.74 -25.88
N ILE A 490 -9.11 2.86 -24.71
CA ILE A 490 -8.72 2.11 -23.51
C ILE A 490 -9.42 0.76 -23.53
N ASP A 491 -8.64 -0.28 -23.52
CA ASP A 491 -9.09 -1.66 -23.64
C ASP A 491 -8.58 -2.52 -22.50
N HIS A 492 -9.27 -3.64 -22.23
CA HIS A 492 -8.87 -4.62 -21.23
C HIS A 492 -7.90 -5.65 -21.84
N ILE A 493 -6.72 -5.84 -21.25
CA ILE A 493 -5.77 -6.88 -21.67
C ILE A 493 -6.48 -8.24 -21.66
N ILE A 494 -7.13 -8.59 -20.56
CA ILE A 494 -8.05 -9.72 -20.43
C ILE A 494 -9.47 -9.15 -20.46
N PRO A 495 -10.32 -9.50 -21.44
CA PRO A 495 -11.68 -8.99 -21.53
C PRO A 495 -12.50 -9.28 -20.27
N LEU A 496 -13.42 -8.39 -19.92
CA LEU A 496 -14.34 -8.58 -18.77
C LEU A 496 -15.17 -9.87 -18.91
N ALA A 497 -15.52 -10.25 -20.14
CA ALA A 497 -16.24 -11.51 -20.44
C ALA A 497 -15.42 -12.77 -20.11
N PHE A 498 -14.09 -12.66 -19.96
CA PHE A 498 -13.19 -13.73 -19.58
C PHE A 498 -12.59 -13.52 -18.17
N ASN A 499 -13.36 -12.95 -17.25
CA ASN A 499 -12.98 -12.64 -15.88
C ASN A 499 -11.85 -11.60 -15.76
N GLY A 500 -11.67 -10.74 -16.75
CA GLY A 500 -10.84 -9.54 -16.64
C GLY A 500 -11.42 -8.55 -15.62
N THR A 501 -10.61 -7.64 -15.16
CA THR A 501 -10.97 -6.63 -14.15
C THR A 501 -10.73 -5.21 -14.66
N ASN A 502 -11.37 -4.23 -14.06
CA ASN A 502 -11.08 -2.81 -14.27
C ASN A 502 -9.81 -2.34 -13.49
N ASN A 503 -8.96 -3.27 -13.05
CA ASN A 503 -7.69 -2.92 -12.45
C ASN A 503 -6.76 -2.34 -13.52
N ILE A 504 -5.97 -1.31 -13.16
CA ILE A 504 -5.01 -0.66 -14.06
C ILE A 504 -4.04 -1.66 -14.71
N ALA A 505 -3.65 -2.71 -14.01
CA ALA A 505 -2.79 -3.76 -14.54
C ALA A 505 -3.43 -4.55 -15.70
N ASN A 506 -4.76 -4.45 -15.86
CA ASN A 506 -5.52 -5.07 -16.95
C ASN A 506 -6.00 -4.07 -18.00
N LEU A 507 -5.61 -2.80 -17.90
CA LEU A 507 -6.00 -1.74 -18.84
C LEU A 507 -4.81 -1.36 -19.74
N GLN A 508 -5.07 -1.10 -21.00
CA GLN A 508 -4.07 -0.73 -22.00
C GLN A 508 -4.61 0.31 -22.98
N PRO A 509 -3.77 1.26 -23.43
CA PRO A 509 -4.12 2.15 -24.52
C PRO A 509 -3.81 1.45 -25.86
N LEU A 510 -4.74 1.48 -26.77
CA LEU A 510 -4.59 0.95 -28.13
C LEU A 510 -4.92 2.01 -29.16
N CYS A 511 -4.23 1.96 -30.30
CA CYS A 511 -4.70 2.67 -31.49
C CYS A 511 -5.95 1.99 -32.06
N LYS A 512 -6.76 2.71 -32.81
CA LYS A 512 -8.02 2.20 -33.39
C LYS A 512 -7.85 0.90 -34.19
N ASN A 513 -6.72 0.75 -34.90
CA ASN A 513 -6.45 -0.45 -35.69
C ASN A 513 -6.20 -1.66 -34.79
N CYS A 514 -5.29 -1.57 -33.84
CA CYS A 514 -4.99 -2.68 -32.90
C CYS A 514 -6.22 -3.04 -32.06
N HIS A 515 -7.04 -2.07 -31.65
CA HIS A 515 -8.30 -2.34 -30.93
C HIS A 515 -9.29 -3.12 -31.80
N LYS A 516 -9.46 -2.75 -33.08
CA LYS A 516 -10.33 -3.48 -34.04
C LYS A 516 -9.85 -4.93 -34.26
N GLU A 517 -8.55 -5.14 -34.43
CA GLU A 517 -7.98 -6.47 -34.63
C GLU A 517 -8.17 -7.36 -33.39
N LYS A 518 -7.87 -6.81 -32.21
CA LYS A 518 -8.10 -7.52 -30.94
C LYS A 518 -9.56 -7.91 -30.76
N THR A 519 -10.49 -6.98 -31.00
CA THR A 519 -11.93 -7.24 -30.89
C THR A 519 -12.41 -8.32 -31.88
N LYS A 520 -11.83 -8.39 -33.10
CA LYS A 520 -12.14 -9.44 -34.07
C LYS A 520 -11.65 -10.81 -33.58
N SER A 521 -10.42 -10.89 -33.07
CA SER A 521 -9.84 -12.14 -32.56
C SER A 521 -10.60 -12.69 -31.34
N GLU A 522 -11.07 -11.81 -30.45
CA GLU A 522 -11.85 -12.19 -29.28
C GLU A 522 -13.24 -12.71 -29.63
N LYS A 523 -13.91 -12.11 -30.63
CA LYS A 523 -15.19 -12.60 -31.16
C LYS A 523 -15.07 -13.98 -31.84
N HIS A 524 -13.92 -14.28 -32.46
CA HIS A 524 -13.66 -15.58 -33.05
C HIS A 524 -13.48 -16.65 -31.96
N ASN A 525 -12.73 -16.35 -30.90
CA ASN A 525 -12.52 -17.25 -29.77
C ASN A 525 -13.79 -17.52 -28.95
N THR A 526 -14.74 -16.59 -28.90
CA THR A 526 -16.04 -16.80 -28.26
C THR A 526 -16.93 -17.74 -29.09
N LYS A 527 -16.88 -17.68 -30.43
CA LYS A 527 -17.63 -18.60 -31.31
C LYS A 527 -17.10 -20.02 -31.22
N THR A 528 -15.80 -20.22 -31.18
CA THR A 528 -15.16 -21.56 -31.05
C THR A 528 -15.42 -22.22 -29.70
N LYS A 529 -15.52 -21.48 -28.60
CA LYS A 529 -15.89 -22.06 -27.29
C LYS A 529 -17.36 -22.47 -27.20
N ASN A 530 -18.26 -21.79 -27.88
CA ASN A 530 -19.68 -22.18 -27.93
C ASN A 530 -19.94 -23.45 -28.77
N TYR A 531 -19.01 -23.85 -29.65
CA TYR A 531 -19.09 -25.12 -30.37
C TYR A 531 -18.55 -26.31 -29.54
N ALA A 532 -17.71 -26.07 -28.54
CA ALA A 532 -17.13 -27.12 -27.67
C ALA A 532 -18.03 -27.51 -26.48
N THR A 533 -19.13 -26.78 -26.25
CA THR A 533 -20.12 -27.09 -25.20
C THR A 533 -21.40 -27.72 -25.73
N THR A 534 -21.45 -28.07 -27.03
CA THR A 534 -22.62 -28.68 -27.67
C THR A 534 -22.29 -30.02 -28.37
N ILE A 535 -21.24 -30.72 -27.94
CA ILE A 535 -20.97 -32.11 -28.31
C ILE A 535 -20.77 -32.94 -27.04
#